data_556d42aa748b6a261b0ec919f230fba3
#
_entry.id   556d42aa748b6a261b0ec919f230fba3
#
_cell.length_a   1.000
_cell.length_b   1.000
_cell.length_c   1.000
_cell.angle_alpha   90.00
_cell.angle_beta   90.00
_cell.angle_gamma   90.00
#
_symmetry.space_group_name_H-M   'P 1'
#
loop_
_entity.id
_entity.type
_entity.pdbx_description
1 polymer ?
#
loop_
_entity_poly.entity_id
_entity_poly.type
_entity_poly.pdbx_seq_one_letter_code
_entity_poly.pdbx_strand_id
1 'polypeptide(L)'
;MFSLYEYKLNDILPDLPDIKKLKIPKDFENKKDELFICVLGFEDRAKNIAQILSDSTNYRCTESILLEYFTNRKDNEINRESTEKSLTKFSDILTNMQCEADDFLDTFRQILKRICNKDKYIPSITLDISSCSAKLTLELLHIIFEFNVSLLLVYTEAALYYPLKNQTDEILRLINEKGDDFYQTFGPTRGVAKIVPSRFHSGCNLDDLPNAAILFATYKPERNSTALSNIFADPPIEKYGDRIVWVIGKPHQKKDSYRIEFTKKINKITTTSKFKILSTFYYKETVLYLDEEFGKLSKEYHVFITALGSKMQIIGLSLFHHIHPDVTIIFITPKEYDADKYSEGCLETWKIDFGEVVKIKQLLDKIGILELKN
;
A
#
# COMPACT_ATOMS: atom_id res chain seq x y z
N MET A 1 23.20 11.23 -35.43
CA MET A 1 23.08 11.91 -34.12
C MET A 1 21.65 11.71 -33.66
N PHE A 2 21.38 10.60 -33.00
CA PHE A 2 20.05 10.27 -32.49
C PHE A 2 19.88 10.99 -31.14
N SER A 3 19.00 11.97 -31.08
CA SER A 3 18.55 12.58 -29.85
C SER A 3 17.69 11.51 -29.11
N LEU A 4 18.28 10.83 -28.17
CA LEU A 4 17.54 10.02 -27.23
C LEU A 4 16.79 10.99 -26.31
N TYR A 5 15.49 11.13 -26.50
CA TYR A 5 14.63 11.82 -25.56
C TYR A 5 14.58 10.97 -24.28
N GLU A 6 15.39 11.34 -23.29
CA GLU A 6 15.23 10.84 -21.93
C GLU A 6 13.93 11.41 -21.35
N TYR A 7 12.86 10.60 -21.35
CA TYR A 7 11.69 10.93 -20.56
C TYR A 7 12.06 10.75 -19.09
N LYS A 8 12.18 11.86 -18.38
CA LYS A 8 12.32 11.84 -16.92
C LYS A 8 10.97 11.52 -16.32
N LEU A 9 10.96 10.84 -15.16
CA LEU A 9 9.71 10.55 -14.44
C LEU A 9 8.87 11.82 -14.21
N ASN A 10 9.51 12.96 -13.96
CA ASN A 10 8.84 14.26 -13.84
C ASN A 10 7.98 14.64 -15.05
N ASP A 11 8.32 14.19 -16.25
CA ASP A 11 7.61 14.54 -17.48
C ASP A 11 6.31 13.74 -17.61
N ILE A 12 6.23 12.56 -17.02
CA ILE A 12 5.05 11.67 -17.07
C ILE A 12 4.18 11.71 -15.82
N LEU A 13 4.69 12.18 -14.66
CA LEU A 13 3.90 12.29 -13.45
C LEU A 13 2.59 13.09 -13.61
N PRO A 14 2.54 14.18 -14.40
CA PRO A 14 1.30 14.89 -14.67
C PRO A 14 0.23 14.02 -15.36
N ASP A 15 0.64 13.05 -16.17
CA ASP A 15 -0.26 12.17 -16.92
C ASP A 15 -0.83 11.03 -16.06
N LEU A 16 -0.22 10.74 -14.92
CA LEU A 16 -0.80 9.82 -13.94
C LEU A 16 -2.06 10.43 -13.31
N PRO A 17 -3.09 9.64 -12.98
CA PRO A 17 -4.35 10.14 -12.44
C PRO A 17 -4.16 10.82 -11.07
N ASP A 18 -4.89 11.90 -10.84
CA ASP A 18 -4.92 12.57 -9.54
C ASP A 18 -5.86 11.88 -8.57
N ILE A 19 -5.54 12.02 -7.27
CA ILE A 19 -6.47 11.66 -6.22
C ILE A 19 -7.58 12.71 -6.19
N LYS A 20 -8.84 12.27 -6.27
CA LYS A 20 -10.02 13.12 -6.21
C LYS A 20 -10.97 12.66 -5.13
N LYS A 21 -11.67 13.59 -4.50
CA LYS A 21 -12.75 13.25 -3.58
C LYS A 21 -13.85 12.52 -4.35
N LEU A 22 -14.29 11.40 -3.81
CA LEU A 22 -15.39 10.64 -4.37
C LEU A 22 -16.71 11.42 -4.19
N LYS A 23 -17.46 11.58 -5.26
CA LYS A 23 -18.77 12.27 -5.27
C LYS A 23 -19.88 11.26 -5.46
N ILE A 24 -20.59 10.94 -4.40
CA ILE A 24 -21.72 10.00 -4.44
C ILE A 24 -23.03 10.82 -4.43
N PRO A 25 -24.04 10.43 -5.24
CA PRO A 25 -24.07 9.26 -6.14
C PRO A 25 -23.33 9.46 -7.47
N LYS A 26 -22.98 10.66 -7.87
CA LYS A 26 -22.55 11.06 -9.22
C LYS A 26 -21.52 10.10 -9.86
N ASP A 27 -20.49 9.69 -9.10
CA ASP A 27 -19.39 8.90 -9.64
C ASP A 27 -19.77 7.42 -9.89
N PHE A 28 -20.89 6.98 -9.30
CA PHE A 28 -21.38 5.60 -9.42
C PHE A 28 -22.81 5.51 -9.96
N GLU A 29 -23.43 6.61 -10.30
CA GLU A 29 -24.79 6.60 -10.83
C GLU A 29 -24.81 5.89 -12.19
N ASN A 30 -25.59 4.81 -12.28
CA ASN A 30 -25.69 3.92 -13.45
C ASN A 30 -24.36 3.29 -13.92
N LYS A 31 -23.30 3.31 -13.09
CA LYS A 31 -22.05 2.63 -13.39
C LYS A 31 -22.25 1.12 -13.27
N LYS A 32 -21.68 0.39 -14.24
CA LYS A 32 -21.60 -1.08 -14.22
C LYS A 32 -20.14 -1.49 -14.24
N ASP A 33 -19.75 -2.35 -13.31
CA ASP A 33 -18.45 -2.99 -13.30
C ASP A 33 -18.58 -4.50 -13.54
N GLU A 34 -17.58 -5.12 -14.12
CA GLU A 34 -17.45 -6.57 -14.12
C GLU A 34 -17.05 -7.08 -12.76
N LEU A 35 -16.25 -6.32 -12.04
CA LEU A 35 -15.70 -6.75 -10.76
C LEU A 35 -15.64 -5.61 -9.75
N PHE A 36 -16.20 -5.87 -8.56
CA PHE A 36 -15.99 -5.04 -7.37
C PHE A 36 -15.21 -5.86 -6.35
N ILE A 37 -14.11 -5.31 -5.82
CA ILE A 37 -13.24 -6.02 -4.88
C ILE A 37 -13.13 -5.21 -3.61
N CYS A 38 -13.38 -5.83 -2.45
CA CYS A 38 -13.15 -5.25 -1.14
C CYS A 38 -12.64 -6.30 -0.16
N VAL A 39 -12.20 -5.85 1.01
CA VAL A 39 -11.63 -6.72 2.04
C VAL A 39 -12.49 -6.65 3.28
N LEU A 40 -12.85 -7.82 3.82
CA LEU A 40 -13.48 -7.94 5.13
C LEU A 40 -12.46 -7.56 6.22
N GLY A 41 -12.74 -6.50 6.94
CA GLY A 41 -11.89 -5.99 7.99
C GLY A 41 -12.67 -5.52 9.21
N PHE A 42 -12.01 -5.40 10.35
CA PHE A 42 -12.61 -4.95 11.61
C PHE A 42 -12.85 -3.43 11.65
N GLU A 43 -12.19 -2.66 10.78
CA GLU A 43 -12.32 -1.20 10.73
C GLU A 43 -13.67 -0.79 10.14
N ASP A 44 -14.27 0.29 10.66
CA ASP A 44 -15.56 0.82 10.15
C ASP A 44 -15.52 1.11 8.65
N ARG A 45 -14.39 1.56 8.15
CA ARG A 45 -14.21 1.90 6.74
C ARG A 45 -14.17 0.69 5.81
N ALA A 46 -14.04 -0.55 6.33
CA ALA A 46 -14.04 -1.76 5.54
C ALA A 46 -15.34 -1.99 4.77
N LYS A 47 -16.48 -1.62 5.37
CA LYS A 47 -17.82 -1.77 4.79
C LYS A 47 -18.36 -0.50 4.14
N ASN A 48 -17.70 0.65 4.36
CA ASN A 48 -18.24 1.97 4.03
C ASN A 48 -18.63 2.12 2.57
N ILE A 49 -17.75 1.77 1.63
CA ILE A 49 -18.03 1.90 0.19
C ILE A 49 -19.17 0.96 -0.24
N ALA A 50 -19.13 -0.30 0.18
CA ALA A 50 -20.19 -1.26 -0.15
C ALA A 50 -21.57 -0.77 0.34
N GLN A 51 -21.65 -0.25 1.57
CA GLN A 51 -22.90 0.32 2.11
C GLN A 51 -23.38 1.53 1.32
N ILE A 52 -22.49 2.48 1.02
CA ILE A 52 -22.86 3.67 0.26
C ILE A 52 -23.34 3.30 -1.14
N LEU A 53 -22.66 2.39 -1.83
CA LEU A 53 -23.06 1.94 -3.16
C LEU A 53 -24.43 1.26 -3.13
N SER A 54 -24.69 0.42 -2.13
CA SER A 54 -25.96 -0.30 -1.99
C SER A 54 -27.14 0.60 -1.66
N ASP A 55 -26.92 1.68 -0.91
CA ASP A 55 -27.99 2.48 -0.34
C ASP A 55 -28.27 3.79 -1.10
N SER A 56 -27.28 4.31 -1.83
CA SER A 56 -27.32 5.65 -2.40
C SER A 56 -27.12 5.72 -3.91
N THR A 57 -26.99 4.59 -4.61
CA THR A 57 -26.70 4.57 -6.05
C THR A 57 -27.47 3.48 -6.79
N ASN A 58 -27.52 3.60 -8.13
CA ASN A 58 -27.97 2.55 -9.04
C ASN A 58 -26.79 1.73 -9.58
N TYR A 59 -25.70 1.66 -8.84
CA TYR A 59 -24.52 0.88 -9.18
C TYR A 59 -24.86 -0.61 -9.34
N ARG A 60 -24.24 -1.25 -10.30
CA ARG A 60 -24.34 -2.70 -10.52
C ARG A 60 -22.98 -3.29 -10.82
N CYS A 61 -22.79 -4.51 -10.40
CA CYS A 61 -21.58 -5.28 -10.63
C CYS A 61 -21.94 -6.72 -11.02
N THR A 62 -21.20 -7.29 -11.97
CA THR A 62 -21.41 -8.70 -12.33
C THR A 62 -20.96 -9.61 -11.18
N GLU A 63 -19.79 -9.36 -10.62
CA GLU A 63 -19.25 -10.16 -9.51
C GLU A 63 -18.58 -9.26 -8.46
N SER A 64 -18.91 -9.47 -7.18
CA SER A 64 -18.16 -8.91 -6.07
C SER A 64 -17.27 -9.98 -5.45
N ILE A 65 -16.01 -9.63 -5.19
CA ILE A 65 -15.08 -10.45 -4.43
C ILE A 65 -14.90 -9.83 -3.04
N LEU A 66 -15.28 -10.59 -2.01
CA LEU A 66 -14.99 -10.25 -0.62
C LEU A 66 -13.75 -11.04 -0.19
N LEU A 67 -12.64 -10.32 -0.04
CA LEU A 67 -11.36 -10.88 0.39
C LEU A 67 -11.31 -10.99 1.91
N GLU A 68 -10.76 -12.07 2.42
CA GLU A 68 -10.69 -12.37 3.85
C GLU A 68 -9.27 -12.68 4.29
N TYR A 69 -8.90 -12.22 5.50
CA TYR A 69 -7.65 -12.61 6.16
C TYR A 69 -7.89 -13.75 7.16
N PHE A 70 -6.92 -14.65 7.30
CA PHE A 70 -6.89 -15.58 8.44
C PHE A 70 -6.58 -14.86 9.74
N THR A 71 -5.73 -13.83 9.66
CA THR A 71 -5.37 -12.99 10.81
C THR A 71 -6.56 -12.15 11.25
N ASN A 72 -6.79 -12.03 12.56
CA ASN A 72 -7.90 -11.28 13.16
C ASN A 72 -9.30 -11.72 12.70
N ARG A 73 -9.50 -12.98 12.35
CA ARG A 73 -10.74 -13.47 11.79
C ARG A 73 -11.96 -13.12 12.66
N LYS A 74 -11.84 -13.27 14.00
CA LYS A 74 -12.94 -12.97 14.93
C LYS A 74 -13.36 -11.50 14.91
N ASP A 75 -12.38 -10.58 14.86
CA ASP A 75 -12.65 -9.15 14.83
C ASP A 75 -13.25 -8.74 13.49
N ASN A 76 -12.78 -9.34 12.39
CA ASN A 76 -13.31 -9.08 11.06
C ASN A 76 -14.76 -9.52 10.88
N GLU A 77 -15.20 -10.60 11.54
CA GLU A 77 -16.58 -11.13 11.46
C GLU A 77 -17.65 -10.10 11.88
N ILE A 78 -17.29 -9.11 12.68
CA ILE A 78 -18.22 -8.06 13.14
C ILE A 78 -18.86 -7.29 11.99
N ASN A 79 -18.15 -7.17 10.86
CA ASN A 79 -18.59 -6.45 9.68
C ASN A 79 -19.15 -7.37 8.57
N ARG A 80 -19.07 -8.70 8.71
CA ARG A 80 -19.43 -9.66 7.66
C ARG A 80 -20.84 -9.49 7.15
N GLU A 81 -21.83 -9.66 8.03
CA GLU A 81 -23.25 -9.64 7.65
C GLU A 81 -23.63 -8.35 6.91
N SER A 82 -23.19 -7.21 7.45
CA SER A 82 -23.48 -5.90 6.85
C SER A 82 -22.79 -5.72 5.50
N THR A 83 -21.58 -6.22 5.34
CA THR A 83 -20.82 -6.13 4.08
C THR A 83 -21.44 -7.03 3.01
N GLU A 84 -21.68 -8.31 3.31
CA GLU A 84 -22.30 -9.26 2.37
C GLU A 84 -23.70 -8.81 1.94
N LYS A 85 -24.51 -8.33 2.88
CA LYS A 85 -25.83 -7.76 2.58
C LYS A 85 -25.74 -6.57 1.62
N SER A 86 -24.74 -5.72 1.78
CA SER A 86 -24.53 -4.58 0.87
C SER A 86 -24.08 -5.04 -0.50
N LEU A 87 -23.11 -5.96 -0.56
CA LEU A 87 -22.59 -6.50 -1.82
C LEU A 87 -23.67 -7.20 -2.64
N THR A 88 -24.51 -8.03 -2.02
CA THR A 88 -25.59 -8.77 -2.69
C THR A 88 -26.72 -7.88 -3.24
N LYS A 89 -26.83 -6.62 -2.79
CA LYS A 89 -27.82 -5.69 -3.36
C LYS A 89 -27.43 -5.18 -4.77
N PHE A 90 -26.14 -5.08 -5.07
CA PHE A 90 -25.68 -4.54 -6.34
C PHE A 90 -24.90 -5.52 -7.21
N SER A 91 -24.58 -6.72 -6.71
CA SER A 91 -23.84 -7.75 -7.45
C SER A 91 -24.69 -8.95 -7.78
N ASP A 92 -24.51 -9.49 -8.99
CA ASP A 92 -25.17 -10.73 -9.41
C ASP A 92 -24.53 -11.96 -8.73
N ILE A 93 -23.22 -11.91 -8.49
CA ILE A 93 -22.44 -12.99 -7.86
C ILE A 93 -21.62 -12.39 -6.72
N LEU A 94 -21.59 -13.08 -5.56
CA LEU A 94 -20.69 -12.80 -4.44
C LEU A 94 -19.76 -13.98 -4.26
N THR A 95 -18.45 -13.72 -4.36
CA THR A 95 -17.37 -14.70 -4.17
C THR A 95 -16.54 -14.32 -2.95
N ASN A 96 -16.44 -15.23 -1.97
CA ASN A 96 -15.58 -15.07 -0.80
C ASN A 96 -14.24 -15.76 -1.05
N MET A 97 -13.11 -15.07 -0.82
CA MET A 97 -11.76 -15.60 -1.07
C MET A 97 -10.82 -15.32 0.09
N GLN A 98 -10.05 -16.33 0.50
CA GLN A 98 -8.99 -16.19 1.50
C GLN A 98 -7.72 -15.65 0.84
N CYS A 99 -7.37 -14.38 1.13
CA CYS A 99 -6.25 -13.71 0.46
C CYS A 99 -4.85 -14.14 0.94
N GLU A 100 -4.78 -14.98 1.98
CA GLU A 100 -3.54 -15.56 2.49
C GLU A 100 -3.36 -17.04 2.08
N ALA A 101 -4.31 -17.61 1.31
CA ALA A 101 -4.18 -18.96 0.76
C ALA A 101 -3.09 -19.02 -0.32
N ASP A 102 -2.41 -20.15 -0.43
CA ASP A 102 -1.27 -20.31 -1.35
C ASP A 102 -1.66 -20.17 -2.83
N ASP A 103 -2.88 -20.53 -3.18
CA ASP A 103 -3.43 -20.48 -4.54
C ASP A 103 -4.23 -19.19 -4.83
N PHE A 104 -4.32 -18.28 -3.86
CA PHE A 104 -5.12 -17.05 -3.99
C PHE A 104 -4.79 -16.26 -5.24
N LEU A 105 -3.50 -15.97 -5.46
CA LEU A 105 -3.05 -15.13 -6.57
C LEU A 105 -3.31 -15.78 -7.93
N ASP A 106 -3.18 -17.11 -8.00
CA ASP A 106 -3.46 -17.86 -9.23
C ASP A 106 -4.97 -17.92 -9.51
N THR A 107 -5.78 -18.11 -8.47
CA THR A 107 -7.24 -18.06 -8.58
C THR A 107 -7.72 -16.67 -9.01
N PHE A 108 -7.17 -15.61 -8.41
CA PHE A 108 -7.50 -14.23 -8.79
C PHE A 108 -7.11 -13.95 -10.24
N ARG A 109 -5.94 -14.39 -10.69
CA ARG A 109 -5.51 -14.27 -12.08
C ARG A 109 -6.44 -15.01 -13.05
N GLN A 110 -6.97 -16.18 -12.66
CA GLN A 110 -7.98 -16.91 -13.47
C GLN A 110 -9.29 -16.14 -13.59
N ILE A 111 -9.76 -15.48 -12.52
CA ILE A 111 -10.93 -14.62 -12.57
C ILE A 111 -10.71 -13.48 -13.59
N LEU A 112 -9.55 -12.78 -13.51
CA LEU A 112 -9.23 -11.72 -14.45
C LEU A 112 -9.15 -12.24 -15.91
N LYS A 113 -8.54 -13.40 -16.14
CA LYS A 113 -8.55 -14.03 -17.47
C LYS A 113 -9.97 -14.27 -17.98
N ARG A 114 -10.85 -14.79 -17.13
CA ARG A 114 -12.25 -15.07 -17.49
C ARG A 114 -13.00 -13.80 -17.92
N ILE A 115 -12.84 -12.68 -17.19
CA ILE A 115 -13.53 -11.43 -17.53
C ILE A 115 -12.93 -10.73 -18.74
N CYS A 116 -11.62 -10.89 -18.98
CA CYS A 116 -10.91 -10.27 -20.11
C CYS A 116 -11.06 -11.04 -21.44
N ASN A 117 -11.52 -12.28 -21.42
CA ASN A 117 -11.69 -13.11 -22.64
C ASN A 117 -12.91 -12.72 -23.50
N LYS A 118 -13.60 -11.66 -23.17
CA LYS A 118 -14.73 -11.14 -23.98
C LYS A 118 -14.18 -10.20 -25.06
N ASP A 119 -14.31 -10.60 -26.31
CA ASP A 119 -13.81 -9.82 -27.46
C ASP A 119 -14.28 -8.36 -27.47
N LYS A 120 -13.33 -7.45 -27.69
CA LYS A 120 -13.52 -5.99 -27.91
C LYS A 120 -14.05 -5.18 -26.72
N TYR A 121 -14.13 -5.75 -25.52
CA TYR A 121 -14.59 -5.05 -24.34
C TYR A 121 -13.49 -4.95 -23.29
N ILE A 122 -13.28 -3.76 -22.73
CA ILE A 122 -12.35 -3.55 -21.62
C ILE A 122 -13.15 -3.63 -20.32
N PRO A 123 -12.99 -4.71 -19.53
CA PRO A 123 -13.74 -4.87 -18.29
C PRO A 123 -13.36 -3.78 -17.29
N SER A 124 -14.37 -3.28 -16.56
CA SER A 124 -14.14 -2.31 -15.50
C SER A 124 -14.10 -2.98 -14.13
N ILE A 125 -13.15 -2.53 -13.32
CA ILE A 125 -12.89 -3.03 -11.96
C ILE A 125 -12.88 -1.86 -11.00
N THR A 126 -13.66 -1.96 -9.93
CA THR A 126 -13.52 -1.09 -8.75
C THR A 126 -12.87 -1.88 -7.62
N LEU A 127 -11.73 -1.38 -7.11
CA LEU A 127 -10.99 -1.97 -5.99
C LEU A 127 -11.03 -1.02 -4.79
N ASP A 128 -11.69 -1.44 -3.71
CA ASP A 128 -11.66 -0.75 -2.42
C ASP A 128 -10.43 -1.19 -1.60
N ILE A 129 -9.47 -0.29 -1.49
CA ILE A 129 -8.23 -0.53 -0.74
C ILE A 129 -8.32 -0.12 0.74
N SER A 130 -9.47 0.33 1.24
CA SER A 130 -9.61 0.88 2.59
C SER A 130 -9.07 -0.05 3.68
N SER A 131 -9.32 -1.35 3.56
CA SER A 131 -8.86 -2.39 4.50
C SER A 131 -7.79 -3.33 3.93
N CYS A 132 -7.32 -3.10 2.70
CA CYS A 132 -6.22 -3.90 2.14
C CYS A 132 -4.93 -3.72 2.95
N SER A 133 -4.20 -4.80 3.22
CA SER A 133 -2.82 -4.70 3.72
C SER A 133 -1.89 -4.17 2.63
N ALA A 134 -0.71 -3.70 3.00
CA ALA A 134 0.30 -3.26 2.03
C ALA A 134 0.66 -4.38 1.04
N LYS A 135 0.87 -5.60 1.56
CA LYS A 135 1.16 -6.79 0.74
C LYS A 135 0.05 -7.05 -0.26
N LEU A 136 -1.19 -7.16 0.22
CA LEU A 136 -2.35 -7.45 -0.64
C LEU A 136 -2.54 -6.36 -1.70
N THR A 137 -2.38 -5.08 -1.35
CA THR A 137 -2.50 -3.97 -2.31
C THR A 137 -1.46 -4.10 -3.43
N LEU A 138 -0.20 -4.36 -3.09
CA LEU A 138 0.88 -4.54 -4.08
C LEU A 138 0.63 -5.75 -4.98
N GLU A 139 0.23 -6.89 -4.41
CA GLU A 139 -0.02 -8.13 -5.16
C GLU A 139 -1.23 -8.00 -6.09
N LEU A 140 -2.34 -7.39 -5.62
CA LEU A 140 -3.50 -7.15 -6.47
C LEU A 140 -3.19 -6.20 -7.62
N LEU A 141 -2.50 -5.08 -7.35
CA LEU A 141 -2.12 -4.14 -8.39
C LEU A 141 -1.16 -4.78 -9.39
N HIS A 142 -0.17 -5.55 -8.94
CA HIS A 142 0.74 -6.26 -9.82
C HIS A 142 -0.02 -7.15 -10.81
N ILE A 143 -0.96 -7.99 -10.30
CA ILE A 143 -1.74 -8.88 -11.17
C ILE A 143 -2.71 -8.09 -12.07
N ILE A 144 -3.41 -7.08 -11.54
CA ILE A 144 -4.34 -6.27 -12.34
C ILE A 144 -3.60 -5.60 -13.52
N PHE A 145 -2.36 -5.16 -13.30
CA PHE A 145 -1.53 -4.55 -14.35
C PHE A 145 -1.04 -5.55 -15.43
N GLU A 146 -1.22 -6.86 -15.25
CA GLU A 146 -1.00 -7.87 -16.31
C GLU A 146 -2.13 -7.87 -17.37
N PHE A 147 -3.30 -7.28 -17.06
CA PHE A 147 -4.51 -7.38 -17.86
C PHE A 147 -4.96 -6.05 -18.46
N ASN A 148 -5.66 -6.12 -19.60
CA ASN A 148 -6.30 -4.95 -20.20
C ASN A 148 -7.67 -4.70 -19.55
N VAL A 149 -7.67 -3.95 -18.46
CA VAL A 149 -8.87 -3.59 -17.69
C VAL A 149 -8.90 -2.08 -17.42
N SER A 150 -10.08 -1.55 -17.11
CA SER A 150 -10.24 -0.19 -16.58
C SER A 150 -10.32 -0.29 -15.05
N LEU A 151 -9.46 0.43 -14.34
CA LEU A 151 -9.32 0.34 -12.87
C LEU A 151 -9.70 1.65 -12.19
N LEU A 152 -10.65 1.55 -11.27
CA LEU A 152 -10.97 2.58 -10.29
C LEU A 152 -10.54 2.12 -8.90
N LEU A 153 -9.59 2.80 -8.27
CA LEU A 153 -9.28 2.61 -6.86
C LEU A 153 -10.15 3.53 -6.01
N VAL A 154 -10.68 3.01 -4.92
CA VAL A 154 -11.41 3.79 -3.90
C VAL A 154 -10.79 3.58 -2.53
N TYR A 155 -10.81 4.62 -1.70
CA TYR A 155 -10.20 4.63 -0.39
C TYR A 155 -10.97 5.53 0.56
N THR A 156 -11.40 5.00 1.69
CA THR A 156 -11.99 5.76 2.79
C THR A 156 -10.95 6.01 3.88
N GLU A 157 -10.74 7.29 4.24
CA GLU A 157 -9.93 7.66 5.39
C GLU A 157 -10.68 7.32 6.69
N ALA A 158 -9.95 6.88 7.71
CA ALA A 158 -10.52 6.82 9.06
C ALA A 158 -10.64 8.22 9.67
N ALA A 159 -11.65 8.42 10.50
CA ALA A 159 -11.84 9.68 11.22
C ALA A 159 -10.75 9.89 12.30
N LEU A 160 -10.32 8.79 12.91
CA LEU A 160 -9.26 8.75 13.92
C LEU A 160 -8.26 7.62 13.62
N TYR A 161 -6.99 7.90 13.88
CA TYR A 161 -5.91 6.91 13.89
C TYR A 161 -5.21 6.93 15.24
N TYR A 162 -4.84 5.77 15.74
CA TYR A 162 -4.06 5.65 16.98
C TYR A 162 -2.54 5.60 16.71
N PRO A 163 -1.68 6.06 17.67
CA PRO A 163 -2.04 6.72 18.93
C PRO A 163 -2.53 8.14 18.72
N LEU A 164 -3.40 8.62 19.61
CA LEU A 164 -3.86 10.01 19.66
C LEU A 164 -2.76 10.93 20.20
N LYS A 165 -2.85 12.22 19.90
CA LYS A 165 -1.85 13.21 20.31
C LYS A 165 -1.59 13.21 21.83
N ASN A 166 -2.64 13.13 22.63
CA ASN A 166 -2.55 13.10 24.10
C ASN A 166 -1.89 11.82 24.66
N GLN A 167 -1.75 10.78 23.85
CA GLN A 167 -1.12 9.51 24.24
C GLN A 167 0.37 9.49 23.91
N THR A 168 0.84 10.32 22.96
CA THR A 168 2.20 10.23 22.42
C THR A 168 3.29 10.51 23.46
N ASP A 169 3.11 11.50 24.32
CA ASP A 169 4.11 11.86 25.34
C ASP A 169 4.24 10.76 26.41
N GLU A 170 3.10 10.18 26.83
CA GLU A 170 3.08 9.07 27.76
C GLU A 170 3.75 7.82 27.16
N ILE A 171 3.48 7.54 25.88
CA ILE A 171 4.12 6.45 25.16
C ILE A 171 5.63 6.63 25.13
N LEU A 172 6.13 7.83 24.77
CA LEU A 172 7.57 8.11 24.73
C LEU A 172 8.20 7.99 26.13
N ARG A 173 7.49 8.42 27.18
CA ARG A 173 7.94 8.25 28.56
C ARG A 173 8.07 6.76 28.90
N LEU A 174 7.04 5.96 28.64
CA LEU A 174 7.03 4.53 28.91
C LEU A 174 8.10 3.75 28.13
N ILE A 175 8.38 4.16 26.89
CA ILE A 175 9.47 3.61 26.09
C ILE A 175 10.83 3.86 26.76
N ASN A 176 11.05 5.08 27.24
CA ASN A 176 12.30 5.43 27.91
C ASN A 176 12.48 4.68 29.25
N GLU A 177 11.38 4.42 29.96
CA GLU A 177 11.39 3.73 31.27
C GLU A 177 11.49 2.21 31.14
N LYS A 178 10.78 1.61 30.20
CA LYS A 178 10.60 0.15 30.06
C LYS A 178 11.40 -0.47 28.92
N GLY A 179 11.99 0.34 28.06
CA GLY A 179 12.79 -0.13 26.93
C GLY A 179 11.99 -0.93 25.90
N ASP A 180 12.67 -1.89 25.26
CA ASP A 180 12.13 -2.66 24.14
C ASP A 180 10.93 -3.54 24.51
N ASP A 181 10.78 -3.98 25.76
CA ASP A 181 9.64 -4.78 26.22
C ASP A 181 8.29 -4.04 26.05
N PHE A 182 8.31 -2.72 26.19
CA PHE A 182 7.12 -1.90 26.01
C PHE A 182 6.65 -1.86 24.55
N TYR A 183 7.57 -1.89 23.57
CA TYR A 183 7.22 -1.91 22.16
C TYR A 183 6.35 -3.10 21.77
N GLN A 184 6.51 -4.25 22.45
CA GLN A 184 5.72 -5.44 22.15
C GLN A 184 4.25 -5.30 22.57
N THR A 185 3.97 -4.46 23.56
CA THR A 185 2.62 -4.30 24.14
C THR A 185 1.88 -3.05 23.66
N PHE A 186 2.61 -2.10 23.04
CA PHE A 186 2.09 -0.81 22.64
C PHE A 186 1.61 -0.80 21.17
N GLY A 187 0.51 -0.08 20.90
CA GLY A 187 0.04 0.31 19.56
C GLY A 187 -0.79 -0.73 18.83
N PRO A 188 -1.07 -0.48 17.53
CA PRO A 188 -2.09 -1.19 16.77
C PRO A 188 -1.68 -2.59 16.26
N THR A 189 -0.46 -3.01 16.47
CA THR A 189 0.03 -4.34 16.04
C THR A 189 0.93 -4.95 17.09
N ARG A 190 1.00 -6.29 17.16
CA ARG A 190 1.82 -7.04 18.12
C ARG A 190 2.75 -7.99 17.40
N GLY A 191 4.04 -7.93 17.78
CA GLY A 191 5.10 -8.80 17.31
C GLY A 191 5.26 -8.80 15.77
N VAL A 192 6.24 -9.56 15.31
CA VAL A 192 6.44 -9.84 13.87
C VAL A 192 6.22 -11.32 13.65
N ALA A 193 5.26 -11.67 12.79
CA ALA A 193 4.96 -13.05 12.46
C ALA A 193 5.88 -13.57 11.35
N LYS A 194 6.10 -12.74 10.34
CA LYS A 194 6.75 -13.16 9.11
C LYS A 194 7.44 -11.99 8.43
N ILE A 195 8.65 -12.24 7.95
CA ILE A 195 9.34 -11.38 6.97
C ILE A 195 9.35 -12.17 5.68
N VAL A 196 8.81 -11.60 4.62
CA VAL A 196 8.75 -12.29 3.32
C VAL A 196 9.10 -11.29 2.23
N PRO A 197 10.09 -11.61 1.38
CA PRO A 197 10.15 -10.99 0.06
C PRO A 197 8.84 -11.31 -0.67
N SER A 198 8.31 -10.36 -1.40
CA SER A 198 7.15 -10.64 -2.24
C SER A 198 7.55 -11.59 -3.37
N ARG A 199 6.66 -12.52 -3.75
CA ARG A 199 6.85 -13.37 -4.94
C ARG A 199 7.16 -12.58 -6.21
N PHE A 200 6.56 -11.39 -6.35
CA PHE A 200 6.66 -10.54 -7.54
C PHE A 200 7.67 -9.41 -7.41
N HIS A 201 8.24 -9.21 -6.22
CA HIS A 201 9.02 -8.04 -5.87
C HIS A 201 10.32 -8.45 -5.17
N SER A 202 10.90 -9.58 -5.58
CA SER A 202 12.10 -10.14 -4.94
C SER A 202 13.41 -9.59 -5.51
N GLY A 203 13.35 -8.70 -6.50
CA GLY A 203 14.52 -8.12 -7.12
C GLY A 203 15.39 -9.16 -7.86
N CYS A 204 16.51 -8.69 -8.37
CA CYS A 204 17.52 -9.51 -9.02
C CYS A 204 18.86 -9.35 -8.30
N ASN A 205 19.33 -10.39 -7.61
CA ASN A 205 20.63 -10.40 -6.91
C ASN A 205 21.67 -11.11 -7.77
N LEU A 206 22.02 -10.50 -8.92
CA LEU A 206 23.02 -11.08 -9.83
C LEU A 206 24.45 -10.64 -9.48
N ASP A 207 24.62 -9.60 -8.66
CA ASP A 207 25.90 -9.01 -8.33
C ASP A 207 26.19 -9.12 -6.83
N ASP A 208 27.48 -9.16 -6.47
CA ASP A 208 27.94 -9.12 -5.07
C ASP A 208 27.90 -7.71 -4.46
N LEU A 209 26.92 -6.88 -4.86
CA LEU A 209 26.76 -5.54 -4.32
C LEU A 209 26.30 -5.58 -2.86
N PRO A 210 26.80 -4.69 -2.01
CA PRO A 210 26.33 -4.57 -0.65
C PRO A 210 24.90 -4.01 -0.60
N ASN A 211 24.16 -4.28 0.48
CA ASN A 211 22.78 -3.87 0.64
C ASN A 211 22.63 -2.40 1.06
N ALA A 212 21.57 -1.74 0.58
CA ALA A 212 21.02 -0.49 1.09
C ALA A 212 19.52 -0.64 1.35
N ALA A 213 18.95 0.21 2.21
CA ALA A 213 17.57 0.13 2.62
C ALA A 213 16.85 1.48 2.56
N ILE A 214 15.66 1.51 1.97
CA ILE A 214 14.70 2.62 2.10
C ILE A 214 13.57 2.14 3.01
N LEU A 215 13.44 2.75 4.19
CA LEU A 215 12.56 2.31 5.25
C LEU A 215 11.41 3.29 5.45
N PHE A 216 10.18 2.86 5.25
CA PHE A 216 9.02 3.62 5.67
C PHE A 216 8.88 3.52 7.19
N ALA A 217 9.12 4.64 7.88
CA ALA A 217 9.08 4.70 9.33
C ALA A 217 7.66 4.53 9.87
N THR A 218 7.51 3.68 10.88
CA THR A 218 6.22 3.38 11.52
C THR A 218 6.23 3.70 13.00
N TYR A 219 5.05 3.67 13.64
CA TYR A 219 4.93 3.78 15.10
C TYR A 219 5.33 2.50 15.84
N LYS A 220 5.69 1.46 15.12
CA LYS A 220 6.17 0.17 15.62
C LYS A 220 7.61 -0.04 15.16
N PRO A 221 8.58 0.55 15.89
CA PRO A 221 9.99 0.55 15.49
C PRO A 221 10.59 -0.86 15.38
N GLU A 222 10.05 -1.83 16.13
CA GLU A 222 10.47 -3.23 16.03
C GLU A 222 10.27 -3.82 14.62
N ARG A 223 9.31 -3.32 13.85
CA ARG A 223 9.12 -3.75 12.44
C ARG A 223 10.29 -3.29 11.57
N ASN A 224 10.71 -2.04 11.74
CA ASN A 224 11.88 -1.51 11.03
C ASN A 224 13.18 -2.16 11.50
N SER A 225 13.35 -2.35 12.81
CA SER A 225 14.53 -3.05 13.36
C SER A 225 14.63 -4.48 12.83
N THR A 226 13.50 -5.18 12.76
CA THR A 226 13.45 -6.54 12.20
C THR A 226 13.79 -6.55 10.72
N ALA A 227 13.31 -5.57 9.93
CA ALA A 227 13.70 -5.43 8.52
C ALA A 227 15.20 -5.20 8.38
N LEU A 228 15.76 -4.26 9.16
CA LEU A 228 17.19 -3.97 9.14
C LEU A 228 18.05 -5.18 9.48
N SER A 229 17.68 -5.95 10.50
CA SER A 229 18.39 -7.19 10.86
C SER A 229 18.30 -8.29 9.80
N ASN A 230 17.30 -8.23 8.93
CA ASN A 230 17.17 -9.15 7.79
C ASN A 230 18.00 -8.70 6.58
N ILE A 231 18.08 -7.38 6.34
CA ILE A 231 18.81 -6.79 5.21
C ILE A 231 20.32 -6.79 5.48
N PHE A 232 20.73 -6.49 6.70
CA PHE A 232 22.13 -6.34 7.08
C PHE A 232 22.54 -7.46 8.04
N ALA A 233 23.53 -8.26 7.61
CA ALA A 233 23.97 -9.44 8.36
C ALA A 233 24.70 -9.11 9.69
N ASP A 234 25.37 -7.95 9.75
CA ASP A 234 26.24 -7.60 10.89
C ASP A 234 25.78 -6.35 11.62
N PRO A 235 25.36 -6.42 12.89
CA PRO A 235 25.26 -5.24 13.75
C PRO A 235 26.68 -4.71 14.12
N PRO A 236 26.83 -3.43 14.52
CA PRO A 236 25.78 -2.46 14.73
C PRO A 236 25.30 -1.76 13.43
N ILE A 237 23.99 -1.45 13.39
CA ILE A 237 23.35 -0.82 12.23
C ILE A 237 23.90 0.59 11.95
N GLU A 238 24.45 1.25 12.98
CA GLU A 238 25.03 2.59 12.86
C GLU A 238 26.15 2.69 11.82
N LYS A 239 26.89 1.62 11.58
CA LYS A 239 27.94 1.61 10.53
C LYS A 239 27.38 1.65 9.10
N TYR A 240 26.07 1.46 8.92
CA TYR A 240 25.40 1.49 7.62
C TYR A 240 24.64 2.80 7.37
N GLY A 241 24.93 3.87 8.13
CA GLY A 241 24.19 5.13 8.10
C GLY A 241 23.97 5.71 6.70
N ASP A 242 24.95 5.63 5.81
CA ASP A 242 24.87 6.13 4.43
C ASP A 242 23.98 5.25 3.53
N ARG A 243 23.74 4.02 3.93
CA ARG A 243 22.95 3.02 3.18
C ARG A 243 21.51 2.90 3.68
N ILE A 244 21.16 3.61 4.74
CA ILE A 244 19.82 3.58 5.34
C ILE A 244 19.15 4.93 5.13
N VAL A 245 18.01 4.90 4.42
CA VAL A 245 17.20 6.08 4.15
C VAL A 245 15.83 5.92 4.76
N TRP A 246 15.42 6.88 5.59
CA TRP A 246 14.12 6.87 6.22
C TRP A 246 13.10 7.68 5.45
N VAL A 247 11.93 7.12 5.24
CA VAL A 247 10.75 7.83 4.72
C VAL A 247 9.78 8.04 5.88
N ILE A 248 9.56 9.29 6.25
CA ILE A 248 8.65 9.68 7.33
C ILE A 248 7.35 10.20 6.71
N GLY A 249 6.23 9.61 7.11
CA GLY A 249 4.93 9.99 6.61
C GLY A 249 4.47 11.35 7.14
N LYS A 250 4.15 12.31 6.23
CA LYS A 250 3.45 13.55 6.55
C LYS A 250 1.94 13.31 6.42
N PRO A 251 1.18 13.33 7.52
CA PRO A 251 -0.25 13.11 7.47
C PRO A 251 -0.97 14.11 6.58
N HIS A 252 -2.04 13.64 5.90
CA HIS A 252 -2.91 14.50 5.10
C HIS A 252 -3.66 15.52 5.97
N GLN A 253 -4.17 15.06 7.10
CA GLN A 253 -4.90 15.92 8.05
C GLN A 253 -3.93 16.73 8.91
N LYS A 254 -4.08 18.06 8.90
CA LYS A 254 -3.22 18.98 9.66
C LYS A 254 -3.22 18.69 11.17
N LYS A 255 -4.36 18.23 11.72
CA LYS A 255 -4.50 17.86 13.13
C LYS A 255 -3.52 16.75 13.55
N ASP A 256 -3.09 15.91 12.61
CA ASP A 256 -2.21 14.76 12.85
C ASP A 256 -0.73 15.08 12.63
N SER A 257 -0.35 16.34 12.38
CA SER A 257 1.04 16.76 12.10
C SER A 257 2.05 16.36 13.20
N TYR A 258 1.59 16.19 14.45
CA TYR A 258 2.40 15.73 15.59
C TYR A 258 3.05 14.37 15.33
N ARG A 259 2.47 13.58 14.43
CA ARG A 259 2.95 12.24 14.09
C ARG A 259 4.33 12.23 13.45
N ILE A 260 4.73 13.31 12.78
CA ILE A 260 6.06 13.44 12.17
C ILE A 260 7.13 13.34 13.26
N GLU A 261 7.03 14.21 14.28
CA GLU A 261 8.01 14.23 15.38
C GLU A 261 7.90 13.00 16.28
N PHE A 262 6.68 12.49 16.48
CA PHE A 262 6.49 11.23 17.19
C PHE A 262 7.19 10.06 16.48
N THR A 263 7.03 9.94 15.14
CA THR A 263 7.67 8.90 14.34
C THR A 263 9.19 9.01 14.39
N LYS A 264 9.75 10.22 14.30
CA LYS A 264 11.19 10.43 14.43
C LYS A 264 11.71 9.94 15.77
N LYS A 265 11.08 10.40 16.87
CA LYS A 265 11.51 10.07 18.24
C LYS A 265 11.47 8.57 18.50
N ILE A 266 10.36 7.91 18.13
CA ILE A 266 10.18 6.48 18.41
C ILE A 266 11.12 5.58 17.60
N ASN A 267 11.51 6.00 16.38
CA ASN A 267 12.49 5.29 15.55
C ASN A 267 13.94 5.79 15.78
N LYS A 268 14.17 6.66 16.74
CA LYS A 268 15.49 7.24 17.05
C LYS A 268 16.16 7.92 15.83
N ILE A 269 15.34 8.50 14.94
CA ILE A 269 15.82 9.22 13.74
C ILE A 269 16.32 10.61 14.18
N THR A 270 17.61 10.86 14.00
CA THR A 270 18.30 12.08 14.42
C THR A 270 18.60 13.00 13.24
N THR A 271 19.22 14.14 13.49
CA THR A 271 19.69 15.08 12.45
C THR A 271 20.82 14.50 11.58
N THR A 272 21.53 13.47 12.06
CA THR A 272 22.56 12.75 11.31
C THR A 272 22.00 11.62 10.46
N SER A 273 20.73 11.21 10.69
CA SER A 273 20.07 10.20 9.90
C SER A 273 19.63 10.77 8.54
N LYS A 274 19.83 9.99 7.47
CA LYS A 274 19.31 10.35 6.15
C LYS A 274 17.80 10.08 6.12
N PHE A 275 16.99 11.11 5.94
CA PHE A 275 15.53 10.94 5.89
C PHE A 275 14.85 11.92 4.95
N LYS A 276 13.65 11.53 4.49
CA LYS A 276 12.72 12.38 3.74
C LYS A 276 11.34 12.33 4.36
N ILE A 277 10.69 13.48 4.42
CA ILE A 277 9.28 13.59 4.81
C ILE A 277 8.45 13.61 3.54
N LEU A 278 7.56 12.60 3.36
CA LEU A 278 6.68 12.46 2.21
C LEU A 278 5.23 12.44 2.64
N SER A 279 4.35 12.93 1.79
CA SER A 279 2.90 12.84 2.01
C SER A 279 2.47 11.38 2.20
N THR A 280 1.62 11.12 3.21
CA THR A 280 0.92 9.85 3.35
C THR A 280 -0.28 9.74 2.40
N PHE A 281 -0.54 10.78 1.61
CA PHE A 281 -1.71 10.90 0.76
C PHE A 281 -1.35 11.01 -0.74
N TYR A 282 -0.40 11.85 -1.11
CA TYR A 282 -0.03 12.07 -2.51
C TYR A 282 0.95 11.02 -3.01
N TYR A 283 0.43 9.95 -3.63
CA TYR A 283 1.23 8.81 -4.09
C TYR A 283 2.32 9.18 -5.11
N LYS A 284 2.09 10.21 -5.94
CA LYS A 284 3.06 10.69 -6.94
C LYS A 284 4.36 11.19 -6.29
N GLU A 285 4.30 11.81 -5.10
CA GLU A 285 5.50 12.18 -4.34
C GLU A 285 6.33 10.95 -3.96
N THR A 286 5.66 9.84 -3.66
CA THR A 286 6.35 8.58 -3.32
C THR A 286 7.04 7.99 -4.53
N VAL A 287 6.36 7.93 -5.69
CA VAL A 287 6.96 7.43 -6.94
C VAL A 287 8.23 8.21 -7.26
N LEU A 288 8.10 9.56 -7.31
CA LEU A 288 9.22 10.44 -7.65
C LEU A 288 10.40 10.28 -6.70
N TYR A 289 10.13 10.31 -5.40
CA TYR A 289 11.21 10.22 -4.42
C TYR A 289 11.92 8.86 -4.45
N LEU A 290 11.17 7.77 -4.60
CA LEU A 290 11.76 6.44 -4.69
C LEU A 290 12.63 6.30 -5.93
N ASP A 291 12.19 6.84 -7.08
CA ASP A 291 12.97 6.86 -8.31
C ASP A 291 14.27 7.65 -8.15
N GLU A 292 14.21 8.88 -7.62
CA GLU A 292 15.38 9.72 -7.36
C GLU A 292 16.38 9.07 -6.40
N GLU A 293 15.88 8.42 -5.33
CA GLU A 293 16.75 7.83 -4.32
C GLU A 293 17.31 6.47 -4.77
N PHE A 294 16.50 5.69 -5.47
CA PHE A 294 16.94 4.45 -6.11
C PHE A 294 18.05 4.72 -7.12
N GLY A 295 17.88 5.72 -8.00
CA GLY A 295 18.90 6.08 -8.99
C GLY A 295 20.25 6.52 -8.39
N LYS A 296 20.29 6.90 -7.11
CA LYS A 296 21.54 7.16 -6.37
C LYS A 296 22.11 5.89 -5.76
N LEU A 297 21.26 5.09 -5.11
CA LEU A 297 21.67 3.90 -4.35
C LEU A 297 22.01 2.72 -5.25
N SER A 298 21.26 2.49 -6.33
CA SER A 298 21.41 1.32 -7.21
C SER A 298 22.74 1.24 -7.95
N LYS A 299 23.48 2.35 -7.99
CA LYS A 299 24.84 2.39 -8.59
C LYS A 299 25.86 1.58 -7.80
N GLU A 300 25.66 1.40 -6.51
CA GLU A 300 26.62 0.80 -5.60
C GLU A 300 26.01 -0.26 -4.68
N TYR A 301 24.67 -0.35 -4.63
CA TYR A 301 23.97 -1.18 -3.66
C TYR A 301 22.79 -1.95 -4.27
N HIS A 302 22.52 -3.13 -3.72
CA HIS A 302 21.20 -3.74 -3.80
C HIS A 302 20.22 -2.98 -2.92
N VAL A 303 19.12 -2.50 -3.50
CA VAL A 303 18.17 -1.65 -2.78
C VAL A 303 16.98 -2.49 -2.29
N PHE A 304 16.78 -2.43 -0.98
CA PHE A 304 15.62 -3.00 -0.31
C PHE A 304 14.67 -1.90 0.12
N ILE A 305 13.36 -2.13 -0.05
CA ILE A 305 12.33 -1.18 0.39
C ILE A 305 11.34 -1.91 1.31
N THR A 306 11.04 -1.33 2.49
CA THR A 306 10.00 -1.86 3.37
C THR A 306 8.62 -1.36 2.96
N ALA A 307 7.65 -2.25 2.75
CA ALA A 307 6.27 -1.88 2.42
C ALA A 307 5.47 -1.51 3.70
N LEU A 308 5.94 -0.52 4.46
CA LEU A 308 5.33 -0.08 5.73
C LEU A 308 4.66 1.31 5.64
N GLY A 309 4.53 1.85 4.43
CA GLY A 309 3.88 3.13 4.17
C GLY A 309 2.35 3.11 4.28
N SER A 310 1.74 4.29 4.11
CA SER A 310 0.28 4.44 3.99
C SER A 310 -0.25 3.75 2.72
N LYS A 311 -1.57 3.58 2.62
CA LYS A 311 -2.23 3.04 1.41
C LYS A 311 -1.78 3.75 0.12
N MET A 312 -1.75 5.08 0.14
CA MET A 312 -1.35 5.87 -1.02
C MET A 312 0.16 5.75 -1.30
N GLN A 313 0.99 5.67 -0.26
CA GLN A 313 2.43 5.40 -0.45
C GLN A 313 2.67 4.00 -1.03
N ILE A 314 1.84 3.02 -0.69
CA ILE A 314 1.90 1.67 -1.28
C ILE A 314 1.50 1.68 -2.75
N ILE A 315 0.51 2.49 -3.16
CA ILE A 315 0.21 2.70 -4.59
C ILE A 315 1.44 3.29 -5.29
N GLY A 316 2.06 4.32 -4.70
CA GLY A 316 3.29 4.90 -5.25
C GLY A 316 4.42 3.87 -5.37
N LEU A 317 4.61 3.03 -4.34
CA LEU A 317 5.58 1.94 -4.36
C LEU A 317 5.29 0.91 -5.45
N SER A 318 4.01 0.59 -5.71
CA SER A 318 3.60 -0.33 -6.78
C SER A 318 3.98 0.20 -8.16
N LEU A 319 3.70 1.49 -8.43
CA LEU A 319 4.05 2.12 -9.71
C LEU A 319 5.56 2.26 -9.86
N PHE A 320 6.27 2.63 -8.80
CA PHE A 320 7.73 2.67 -8.78
C PHE A 320 8.34 1.30 -9.08
N HIS A 321 7.84 0.22 -8.45
CA HIS A 321 8.34 -1.13 -8.71
C HIS A 321 8.07 -1.61 -10.14
N HIS A 322 7.02 -1.10 -10.79
CA HIS A 322 6.79 -1.39 -12.21
C HIS A 322 7.90 -0.80 -13.09
N ILE A 323 8.44 0.37 -12.72
CA ILE A 323 9.56 1.02 -13.41
C ILE A 323 10.89 0.30 -13.07
N HIS A 324 11.07 -0.07 -11.80
CA HIS A 324 12.32 -0.65 -11.25
C HIS A 324 12.06 -2.05 -10.66
N PRO A 325 11.90 -3.09 -11.50
CA PRO A 325 11.57 -4.45 -11.04
C PRO A 325 12.73 -5.16 -10.34
N ASP A 326 13.93 -4.61 -10.39
CA ASP A 326 15.16 -5.09 -9.73
C ASP A 326 15.23 -4.75 -8.24
N VAL A 327 14.36 -3.88 -7.75
CA VAL A 327 14.23 -3.58 -6.32
C VAL A 327 13.60 -4.75 -5.55
N THR A 328 14.13 -5.02 -4.37
CA THR A 328 13.51 -5.99 -3.44
C THR A 328 12.57 -5.29 -2.46
N ILE A 329 11.28 -5.64 -2.49
CA ILE A 329 10.30 -5.17 -1.53
C ILE A 329 10.11 -6.20 -0.42
N ILE A 330 10.27 -5.76 0.84
CA ILE A 330 10.12 -6.60 2.03
C ILE A 330 8.82 -6.27 2.75
N PHE A 331 8.04 -7.32 3.03
CA PHE A 331 6.85 -7.24 3.88
C PHE A 331 7.17 -7.71 5.29
N ILE A 332 6.77 -6.91 6.27
CA ILE A 332 6.86 -7.24 7.69
C ILE A 332 5.43 -7.37 8.22
N THR A 333 4.96 -8.59 8.31
CA THR A 333 3.60 -8.89 8.77
C THR A 333 3.58 -9.02 10.29
N PRO A 334 2.72 -8.29 11.01
CA PRO A 334 2.55 -8.49 12.45
C PRO A 334 1.87 -9.83 12.75
N LYS A 335 2.06 -10.35 13.98
CA LYS A 335 1.35 -11.54 14.46
C LYS A 335 -0.14 -11.28 14.62
N GLU A 336 -0.47 -10.13 15.17
CA GLU A 336 -1.84 -9.72 15.48
C GLU A 336 -2.02 -8.23 15.26
N TYR A 337 -3.24 -7.83 14.94
CA TYR A 337 -3.70 -6.45 14.99
C TYR A 337 -4.56 -6.24 16.22
N ASP A 338 -4.39 -5.12 16.92
CA ASP A 338 -5.24 -4.69 18.01
C ASP A 338 -6.35 -3.80 17.42
N ALA A 339 -7.53 -4.38 17.22
CA ALA A 339 -8.65 -3.69 16.59
C ALA A 339 -9.02 -2.38 17.29
N ASP A 340 -8.99 -2.38 18.64
CA ASP A 340 -9.35 -1.22 19.47
C ASP A 340 -8.32 -0.09 19.43
N LYS A 341 -7.12 -0.35 18.91
CA LYS A 341 -6.00 0.61 18.86
C LYS A 341 -5.51 0.89 17.44
N TYR A 342 -6.36 0.65 16.45
CA TYR A 342 -5.96 0.82 15.04
C TYR A 342 -6.52 2.10 14.44
N SER A 343 -7.82 2.16 14.18
CA SER A 343 -8.50 3.33 13.64
C SER A 343 -10.00 3.28 13.95
N GLU A 344 -10.66 4.42 13.95
CA GLU A 344 -12.10 4.55 14.20
C GLU A 344 -12.78 5.44 13.17
N GLY A 345 -14.02 5.09 12.85
CA GLY A 345 -14.93 5.86 12.02
C GLY A 345 -14.49 6.02 10.56
N CYS A 346 -15.30 6.73 9.83
CA CYS A 346 -15.06 7.10 8.43
C CYS A 346 -15.01 8.62 8.30
N LEU A 347 -14.06 9.13 7.51
CA LEU A 347 -13.96 10.55 7.19
C LEU A 347 -14.34 10.77 5.73
N GLU A 348 -13.39 11.07 4.88
CA GLU A 348 -13.60 11.32 3.46
C GLU A 348 -13.28 10.08 2.64
N THR A 349 -13.99 9.93 1.54
CA THR A 349 -13.70 8.89 0.56
C THR A 349 -13.09 9.49 -0.69
N TRP A 350 -12.05 8.85 -1.17
CA TRP A 350 -11.23 9.27 -2.28
C TRP A 350 -11.23 8.25 -3.40
N LYS A 351 -10.95 8.70 -4.61
CA LYS A 351 -10.75 7.83 -5.78
C LYS A 351 -9.48 8.19 -6.54
N ILE A 352 -8.91 7.18 -7.18
CA ILE A 352 -7.92 7.30 -8.23
C ILE A 352 -8.45 6.53 -9.43
N ASP A 353 -8.77 7.23 -10.49
CA ASP A 353 -9.29 6.63 -11.72
C ASP A 353 -8.13 6.41 -12.70
N PHE A 354 -7.59 5.20 -12.70
CA PHE A 354 -6.52 4.81 -13.63
C PHE A 354 -7.02 4.65 -15.06
N GLY A 355 -8.34 4.52 -15.26
CA GLY A 355 -8.88 4.16 -16.56
C GLY A 355 -8.27 2.87 -17.09
N GLU A 356 -7.98 2.81 -18.38
CA GLU A 356 -7.34 1.64 -18.99
C GLU A 356 -5.92 1.44 -18.46
N VAL A 357 -5.69 0.40 -17.70
CA VAL A 357 -4.41 0.09 -17.06
C VAL A 357 -3.27 -0.06 -18.06
N VAL A 358 -3.57 -0.58 -19.25
CA VAL A 358 -2.57 -0.71 -20.32
C VAL A 358 -1.96 0.64 -20.72
N LYS A 359 -2.72 1.73 -20.67
CA LYS A 359 -2.21 3.08 -20.99
C LYS A 359 -1.25 3.58 -19.90
N ILE A 360 -1.58 3.30 -18.63
CA ILE A 360 -0.70 3.62 -17.52
C ILE A 360 0.60 2.81 -17.61
N LYS A 361 0.49 1.51 -17.89
CA LYS A 361 1.66 0.65 -18.11
C LYS A 361 2.57 1.19 -19.22
N GLN A 362 1.99 1.49 -20.40
CA GLN A 362 2.75 2.07 -21.51
C GLN A 362 3.41 3.41 -21.18
N LEU A 363 2.80 4.19 -20.28
CA LEU A 363 3.37 5.44 -19.79
C LEU A 363 4.60 5.16 -18.92
N LEU A 364 4.50 4.20 -17.98
CA LEU A 364 5.59 3.81 -17.08
C LEU A 364 6.73 3.09 -17.84
N ASP A 365 6.42 2.23 -18.81
CA ASP A 365 7.39 1.50 -19.63
C ASP A 365 8.31 2.43 -20.45
N LYS A 366 7.88 3.66 -20.74
CA LYS A 366 8.72 4.66 -21.41
C LYS A 366 9.96 5.04 -20.60
N ILE A 367 9.90 4.93 -19.26
CA ILE A 367 11.01 5.23 -18.36
C ILE A 367 11.97 4.05 -18.30
N GLY A 368 11.47 2.84 -18.10
CA GLY A 368 12.29 1.62 -17.94
C GLY A 368 13.06 1.18 -19.19
N ILE A 369 12.61 1.55 -20.39
CA ILE A 369 13.29 1.15 -21.65
C ILE A 369 14.64 1.84 -21.84
N LEU A 370 14.88 2.99 -21.22
CA LEU A 370 16.11 3.76 -21.40
C LEU A 370 17.27 3.28 -20.52
N GLU A 371 17.00 2.63 -19.38
CA GLU A 371 18.04 2.08 -18.50
C GLU A 371 18.70 0.82 -19.08
N LEU A 372 18.02 0.08 -19.95
CA LEU A 372 18.55 -1.12 -20.62
C LEU A 372 19.46 -0.82 -21.83
N LYS A 373 19.65 0.46 -22.20
CA LYS A 373 20.46 0.87 -23.34
C LYS A 373 21.77 1.60 -22.98
N ASN A 374 22.06 1.76 -21.71
CA ASN A 374 23.34 2.27 -21.20
C ASN A 374 24.12 1.15 -20.51
#